data_8f9ef0a6dfb84eca780ac0834118a1d7
#
_entry.id   8f9ef0a6dfb84eca780ac0834118a1d7
#
_cell.length_a   1.000
_cell.length_b   1.000
_cell.length_c   1.000
_cell.angle_alpha   90.00
_cell.angle_beta   90.00
_cell.angle_gamma   90.00
#
_symmetry.space_group_name_H-M   'P 1'
#
loop_
_entity.id
_entity.type
_entity.pdbx_description
1 polymer ?
#
loop_
_entity_poly.entity_id
_entity_poly.type
_entity_poly.pdbx_seq_one_letter_code
_entity_poly.pdbx_strand_id
1 'polypeptide(L)'
;MRRWLPALLFLGLFFFYPLVKILALGVVSPIFIAPNSLRIAANSLGFTLYQAALSMLLTLLVGLPAAYLFARYDFRGKSLLRALTAIPFMLPTVVVAAGFNALLGPRGWLNLTLMNLLDIKTPPITVLYTLGAILLAHVFYNTTIVIRVVGNALFRLDPRLNEAAHLLGANRWRTFLQVTLPLLRPSIFAAALLVFL
;
A
#
# COMPACT_ATOMS: atom_id res chain seq x y z
N MET A 1 -11.85 0.50 40.28
CA MET A 1 -11.47 -0.80 39.69
C MET A 1 -12.59 -1.52 38.88
N ARG A 2 -13.86 -1.34 39.22
CA ARG A 2 -14.99 -2.05 38.55
C ARG A 2 -15.30 -1.66 37.10
N ARG A 3 -14.85 -0.51 36.61
CA ARG A 3 -15.20 0.02 35.26
C ARG A 3 -14.46 -0.65 34.09
N TRP A 4 -13.34 -1.30 34.35
CA TRP A 4 -12.54 -1.98 33.30
C TRP A 4 -12.88 -3.46 33.14
N LEU A 5 -13.66 -4.01 34.08
CA LEU A 5 -13.99 -5.44 34.08
C LEU A 5 -14.73 -5.89 32.81
N PRO A 6 -15.74 -5.15 32.28
CA PRO A 6 -16.40 -5.55 31.03
C PRO A 6 -15.45 -5.53 29.83
N ALA A 7 -14.58 -4.52 29.73
CA ALA A 7 -13.62 -4.42 28.64
C ALA A 7 -12.56 -5.53 28.70
N LEU A 8 -12.07 -5.85 29.90
CA LEU A 8 -11.12 -6.96 30.09
C LEU A 8 -11.76 -8.32 29.81
N LEU A 9 -13.02 -8.53 30.22
CA LEU A 9 -13.79 -9.72 29.89
C LEU A 9 -13.99 -9.88 28.39
N PHE A 10 -14.37 -8.79 27.71
CA PHE A 10 -14.51 -8.78 26.27
C PHE A 10 -13.20 -9.14 25.55
N LEU A 11 -12.10 -8.48 25.91
CA LEU A 11 -10.77 -8.79 25.37
C LEU A 11 -10.34 -10.22 25.71
N GLY A 12 -10.57 -10.68 26.93
CA GLY A 12 -10.25 -12.04 27.36
C GLY A 12 -10.96 -13.09 26.52
N LEU A 13 -12.28 -12.90 26.33
CA LEU A 13 -13.12 -13.89 25.63
C LEU A 13 -12.95 -13.84 24.11
N PHE A 14 -12.92 -12.66 23.51
CA PHE A 14 -12.96 -12.51 22.06
C PHE A 14 -11.60 -12.35 21.40
N PHE A 15 -10.55 -12.02 22.15
CA PHE A 15 -9.20 -11.88 21.64
C PHE A 15 -8.24 -12.92 22.22
N PHE A 16 -8.07 -12.92 23.53
CA PHE A 16 -7.06 -13.79 24.16
C PHE A 16 -7.43 -15.27 24.12
N TYR A 17 -8.69 -15.62 24.35
CA TYR A 17 -9.12 -17.03 24.30
C TYR A 17 -8.94 -17.66 22.92
N PRO A 18 -9.42 -17.07 21.80
CA PRO A 18 -9.15 -17.63 20.46
C PRO A 18 -7.65 -17.65 20.13
N LEU A 19 -6.89 -16.62 20.53
CA LEU A 19 -5.45 -16.57 20.30
C LEU A 19 -4.73 -17.73 21.00
N VAL A 20 -5.02 -17.97 22.28
CA VAL A 20 -4.46 -19.08 23.06
C VAL A 20 -4.86 -20.42 22.44
N LYS A 21 -6.11 -20.58 22.01
CA LYS A 21 -6.56 -21.81 21.32
C LYS A 21 -5.81 -22.06 20.01
N ILE A 22 -5.61 -21.05 19.18
CA ILE A 22 -4.84 -21.16 17.92
C ILE A 22 -3.39 -21.54 18.23
N LEU A 23 -2.76 -20.87 19.19
CA LEU A 23 -1.38 -21.18 19.59
C LEU A 23 -1.25 -22.60 20.17
N ALA A 24 -2.19 -23.00 21.02
CA ALA A 24 -2.20 -24.37 21.58
C ALA A 24 -2.37 -25.43 20.51
N LEU A 25 -3.27 -25.25 19.54
CA LEU A 25 -3.44 -26.14 18.40
C LEU A 25 -2.16 -26.18 17.53
N GLY A 26 -1.49 -25.04 17.34
CA GLY A 26 -0.23 -24.96 16.60
C GLY A 26 0.91 -25.73 17.27
N VAL A 27 1.00 -25.68 18.60
CA VAL A 27 2.06 -26.37 19.37
C VAL A 27 1.80 -27.88 19.49
N VAL A 28 0.53 -28.29 19.61
CA VAL A 28 0.15 -29.72 19.85
C VAL A 28 0.01 -30.49 18.55
N SER A 29 -0.14 -29.83 17.41
CA SER A 29 -0.36 -30.50 16.13
C SER A 29 0.95 -31.08 15.58
N PRO A 30 1.03 -32.42 15.35
CA PRO A 30 2.23 -33.07 14.77
C PRO A 30 2.57 -32.58 13.37
N ILE A 31 1.67 -31.87 12.72
CA ILE A 31 1.84 -31.25 11.38
C ILE A 31 3.01 -30.24 11.36
N PHE A 32 3.28 -29.57 12.49
CA PHE A 32 4.40 -28.60 12.60
C PHE A 32 5.78 -29.27 12.58
N ILE A 33 5.87 -30.56 12.87
CA ILE A 33 7.15 -31.28 12.99
C ILE A 33 7.51 -32.01 11.67
N ALA A 34 6.59 -32.09 10.72
CA ALA A 34 6.89 -32.69 9.44
C ALA A 34 7.87 -31.83 8.61
N PRO A 35 9.00 -32.41 8.10
CA PRO A 35 9.98 -31.63 7.32
C PRO A 35 9.39 -30.88 6.13
N ASN A 36 8.35 -31.43 5.51
CA ASN A 36 7.63 -30.78 4.41
C ASN A 36 6.83 -29.55 4.84
N SER A 37 6.27 -29.54 6.05
CA SER A 37 5.52 -28.39 6.58
C SER A 37 6.42 -27.16 6.79
N LEU A 38 7.61 -27.37 7.32
CA LEU A 38 8.61 -26.30 7.50
C LEU A 38 9.06 -25.74 6.16
N ARG A 39 9.27 -26.59 5.15
CA ARG A 39 9.65 -26.15 3.81
C ARG A 39 8.53 -25.34 3.14
N ILE A 40 7.28 -25.79 3.26
CA ILE A 40 6.12 -25.08 2.73
C ILE A 40 5.99 -23.72 3.43
N ALA A 41 6.10 -23.69 4.76
CA ALA A 41 6.05 -22.45 5.54
C ALA A 41 7.17 -21.47 5.14
N ALA A 42 8.40 -21.95 5.00
CA ALA A 42 9.54 -21.12 4.57
C ALA A 42 9.34 -20.54 3.17
N ASN A 43 8.86 -21.34 2.22
CA ASN A 43 8.57 -20.90 0.86
C ASN A 43 7.44 -19.84 0.86
N SER A 44 6.38 -20.06 1.64
CA SER A 44 5.27 -19.12 1.76
C SER A 44 5.72 -17.80 2.39
N LEU A 45 6.53 -17.85 3.45
CA LEU A 45 7.13 -16.67 4.07
C LEU A 45 8.02 -15.92 3.09
N GLY A 46 8.89 -16.63 2.36
CA GLY A 46 9.75 -16.04 1.34
C GLY A 46 8.96 -15.32 0.25
N PHE A 47 7.90 -15.96 -0.26
CA PHE A 47 7.01 -15.34 -1.23
C PHE A 47 6.29 -14.11 -0.67
N THR A 48 5.77 -14.18 0.56
CA THR A 48 5.08 -13.06 1.21
C THR A 48 6.01 -11.87 1.41
N LEU A 49 7.23 -12.10 1.90
CA LEU A 49 8.22 -11.03 2.08
C LEU A 49 8.63 -10.41 0.73
N TYR A 50 8.86 -11.24 -0.28
CA TYR A 50 9.18 -10.77 -1.64
C TYR A 50 8.04 -9.90 -2.21
N GLN A 51 6.80 -10.38 -2.13
CA GLN A 51 5.62 -9.68 -2.59
C GLN A 51 5.40 -8.37 -1.82
N ALA A 52 5.56 -8.37 -0.49
CA ALA A 52 5.42 -7.17 0.34
C ALA A 52 6.49 -6.12 0.00
N ALA A 53 7.76 -6.55 -0.15
CA ALA A 53 8.84 -5.65 -0.54
C ALA A 53 8.61 -5.03 -1.93
N LEU A 54 8.18 -5.83 -2.91
CA LEU A 54 7.89 -5.36 -4.25
C LEU A 54 6.69 -4.41 -4.27
N SER A 55 5.64 -4.74 -3.53
CA SER A 55 4.45 -3.89 -3.34
C SER A 55 4.82 -2.55 -2.72
N MET A 56 5.64 -2.55 -1.66
CA MET A 56 6.13 -1.34 -1.01
C MET A 56 6.91 -0.46 -2.00
N LEU A 57 7.85 -1.03 -2.76
CA LEU A 57 8.63 -0.27 -3.74
C LEU A 57 7.76 0.35 -4.82
N LEU A 58 6.82 -0.42 -5.39
CA LEU A 58 5.90 0.08 -6.41
C LEU A 58 4.97 1.16 -5.85
N THR A 59 4.46 0.98 -4.64
CA THR A 59 3.61 1.97 -3.96
C THR A 59 4.38 3.26 -3.69
N LEU A 60 5.63 3.19 -3.25
CA LEU A 60 6.47 4.38 -3.08
C LEU A 60 6.77 5.06 -4.43
N LEU A 61 7.04 4.27 -5.48
CA LEU A 61 7.30 4.80 -6.82
C LEU A 61 6.14 5.63 -7.35
N VAL A 62 4.90 5.20 -7.13
CA VAL A 62 3.68 5.92 -7.53
C VAL A 62 3.30 6.99 -6.51
N GLY A 63 3.38 6.68 -5.23
CA GLY A 63 2.91 7.53 -4.15
C GLY A 63 3.77 8.75 -3.88
N LEU A 64 5.11 8.66 -3.99
CA LEU A 64 5.99 9.80 -3.72
C LEU A 64 5.81 10.95 -4.73
N PRO A 65 5.78 10.71 -6.05
CA PRO A 65 5.45 11.77 -7.02
C PRO A 65 4.08 12.38 -6.78
N ALA A 66 3.06 11.56 -6.48
CA ALA A 66 1.73 12.04 -6.16
C ALA A 66 1.71 12.88 -4.87
N ALA A 67 2.40 12.45 -3.81
CA ALA A 67 2.55 13.19 -2.57
C ALA A 67 3.22 14.57 -2.81
N TYR A 68 4.27 14.59 -3.63
CA TYR A 68 4.96 15.82 -4.01
C TYR A 68 4.05 16.76 -4.78
N LEU A 69 3.32 16.27 -5.77
CA LEU A 69 2.37 17.05 -6.57
C LEU A 69 1.30 17.68 -5.68
N PHE A 70 0.66 16.90 -4.81
CA PHE A 70 -0.38 17.40 -3.92
C PHE A 70 0.13 18.36 -2.83
N ALA A 71 1.39 18.28 -2.43
CA ALA A 71 1.95 19.14 -1.42
C ALA A 71 2.46 20.48 -1.97
N ARG A 72 3.01 20.48 -3.19
CA ARG A 72 3.73 21.64 -3.75
C ARG A 72 2.98 22.44 -4.77
N TYR A 73 2.00 21.83 -5.45
CA TYR A 73 1.27 22.51 -6.53
C TYR A 73 -0.18 22.74 -6.17
N ASP A 74 -0.69 23.89 -6.56
CA ASP A 74 -2.11 24.21 -6.54
C ASP A 74 -2.63 24.22 -7.98
N PHE A 75 -3.65 23.39 -8.23
CA PHE A 75 -4.25 23.23 -9.55
C PHE A 75 -5.77 23.01 -9.43
N ARG A 76 -6.50 23.30 -10.51
CA ARG A 76 -7.94 23.07 -10.57
C ARG A 76 -8.24 21.57 -10.39
N GLY A 77 -9.18 21.23 -9.49
CA GLY A 77 -9.55 19.85 -9.21
C GLY A 77 -8.67 19.14 -8.17
N LYS A 78 -7.67 19.78 -7.56
CA LYS A 78 -6.80 19.22 -6.51
C LYS A 78 -7.58 18.58 -5.37
N SER A 79 -8.62 19.27 -4.88
CA SER A 79 -9.46 18.77 -3.79
C SER A 79 -10.23 17.50 -4.20
N LEU A 80 -10.78 17.47 -5.41
CA LEU A 80 -11.46 16.32 -5.97
C LEU A 80 -10.50 15.13 -6.13
N LEU A 81 -9.33 15.35 -6.76
CA LEU A 81 -8.33 14.29 -6.90
C LEU A 81 -7.84 13.77 -5.56
N ARG A 82 -7.64 14.64 -4.58
CA ARG A 82 -7.28 14.24 -3.21
C ARG A 82 -8.38 13.41 -2.55
N ALA A 83 -9.65 13.75 -2.75
CA ALA A 83 -10.78 12.95 -2.29
C ALA A 83 -10.82 11.58 -2.99
N LEU A 84 -10.62 11.55 -4.30
CA LEU A 84 -10.56 10.31 -5.09
C LEU A 84 -9.44 9.37 -4.63
N THR A 85 -8.26 9.90 -4.25
CA THR A 85 -7.19 9.04 -3.69
C THR A 85 -7.53 8.40 -2.35
N ALA A 86 -8.54 8.91 -1.63
CA ALA A 86 -8.99 8.31 -0.38
C ALA A 86 -10.01 7.18 -0.58
N ILE A 87 -10.70 7.13 -1.72
CA ILE A 87 -11.75 6.15 -2.03
C ILE A 87 -11.25 4.71 -1.89
N PRO A 88 -10.08 4.32 -2.45
CA PRO A 88 -9.58 2.95 -2.33
C PRO A 88 -9.54 2.44 -0.90
N PHE A 89 -9.11 3.30 0.02
CA PHE A 89 -8.98 2.95 1.43
C PHE A 89 -10.34 2.77 2.14
N MET A 90 -11.40 3.35 1.60
CA MET A 90 -12.76 3.28 2.16
C MET A 90 -13.60 2.14 1.56
N LEU A 91 -13.22 1.63 0.39
CA LEU A 91 -13.98 0.59 -0.29
C LEU A 91 -13.73 -0.79 0.35
N PRO A 92 -14.80 -1.61 0.52
CA PRO A 92 -14.64 -3.01 0.87
C PRO A 92 -13.79 -3.74 -0.18
N THR A 93 -12.89 -4.62 0.27
CA THR A 93 -11.98 -5.36 -0.62
C THR A 93 -12.71 -6.17 -1.70
N VAL A 94 -13.89 -6.72 -1.37
CA VAL A 94 -14.74 -7.47 -2.31
C VAL A 94 -15.22 -6.57 -3.46
N VAL A 95 -15.58 -5.32 -3.16
CA VAL A 95 -16.03 -4.35 -4.18
C VAL A 95 -14.89 -4.00 -5.12
N VAL A 96 -13.69 -3.81 -4.57
CA VAL A 96 -12.50 -3.54 -5.39
C VAL A 96 -12.12 -4.74 -6.23
N ALA A 97 -12.17 -5.96 -5.69
CA ALA A 97 -11.93 -7.18 -6.46
C ALA A 97 -12.93 -7.35 -7.59
N ALA A 98 -14.22 -7.08 -7.35
CA ALA A 98 -15.26 -7.07 -8.39
C ALA A 98 -14.97 -6.01 -9.45
N GLY A 99 -14.56 -4.80 -9.04
CA GLY A 99 -14.16 -3.73 -9.95
C GLY A 99 -12.97 -4.10 -10.84
N PHE A 100 -11.92 -4.70 -10.27
CA PHE A 100 -10.79 -5.21 -11.04
C PHE A 100 -11.20 -6.31 -12.01
N ASN A 101 -12.09 -7.22 -11.60
CA ASN A 101 -12.60 -8.25 -12.49
C ASN A 101 -13.45 -7.67 -13.63
N ALA A 102 -14.31 -6.70 -13.33
CA ALA A 102 -15.10 -6.02 -14.34
C ALA A 102 -14.24 -5.21 -15.33
N LEU A 103 -13.08 -4.71 -14.88
CA LEU A 103 -12.17 -3.91 -15.72
C LEU A 103 -11.17 -4.79 -16.49
N LEU A 104 -10.47 -5.70 -15.79
CA LEU A 104 -9.31 -6.46 -16.27
C LEU A 104 -9.60 -7.95 -16.50
N GLY A 105 -10.81 -8.41 -16.16
CA GLY A 105 -11.20 -9.81 -16.35
C GLY A 105 -11.18 -10.24 -17.81
N PRO A 106 -11.24 -11.55 -18.09
CA PRO A 106 -11.24 -12.06 -19.48
C PRO A 106 -12.35 -11.44 -20.34
N ARG A 107 -13.50 -11.16 -19.73
CA ARG A 107 -14.64 -10.43 -20.33
C ARG A 107 -14.79 -9.03 -19.74
N GLY A 108 -13.73 -8.47 -19.18
CA GLY A 108 -13.71 -7.13 -18.62
C GLY A 108 -13.70 -6.06 -19.71
N TRP A 109 -14.11 -4.87 -19.34
CA TRP A 109 -14.28 -3.76 -20.27
C TRP A 109 -13.02 -3.48 -21.11
N LEU A 110 -11.83 -3.48 -20.49
CA LEU A 110 -10.57 -3.24 -21.22
C LEU A 110 -10.25 -4.37 -22.21
N ASN A 111 -10.44 -5.62 -21.81
CA ASN A 111 -10.20 -6.75 -22.72
C ASN A 111 -11.16 -6.74 -23.89
N LEU A 112 -12.46 -6.52 -23.65
CA LEU A 112 -13.45 -6.44 -24.74
C LEU A 112 -13.16 -5.29 -25.70
N THR A 113 -12.79 -4.12 -25.17
CA THR A 113 -12.43 -2.97 -26.00
C THR A 113 -11.20 -3.26 -26.86
N LEU A 114 -10.13 -3.83 -26.26
CA LEU A 114 -8.92 -4.19 -26.99
C LEU A 114 -9.15 -5.30 -28.02
N MET A 115 -9.95 -6.31 -27.69
CA MET A 115 -10.31 -7.38 -28.62
C MET A 115 -11.04 -6.84 -29.85
N ASN A 116 -11.98 -5.91 -29.63
CA ASN A 116 -12.72 -5.27 -30.74
C ASN A 116 -11.82 -4.33 -31.56
N LEU A 117 -10.89 -3.60 -30.89
CA LEU A 117 -10.03 -2.64 -31.57
C LEU A 117 -8.92 -3.31 -32.38
N LEU A 118 -8.39 -4.44 -31.89
CA LEU A 118 -7.27 -5.17 -32.48
C LEU A 118 -7.71 -6.40 -33.32
N ASP A 119 -9.04 -6.64 -33.41
CA ASP A 119 -9.66 -7.80 -34.11
C ASP A 119 -9.06 -9.15 -33.62
N ILE A 120 -8.84 -9.29 -32.30
CA ILE A 120 -8.32 -10.51 -31.70
C ILE A 120 -9.40 -11.25 -30.91
N LYS A 121 -9.34 -12.58 -30.92
CA LYS A 121 -10.34 -13.44 -30.24
C LYS A 121 -9.99 -13.81 -28.83
N THR A 122 -8.75 -13.54 -28.39
CA THR A 122 -8.27 -13.88 -27.03
C THR A 122 -8.01 -12.62 -26.22
N PRO A 123 -8.33 -12.62 -24.92
CA PRO A 123 -8.11 -11.46 -24.07
C PRO A 123 -6.61 -11.15 -23.94
N PRO A 124 -6.15 -9.96 -24.34
CA PRO A 124 -4.72 -9.60 -24.29
C PRO A 124 -4.23 -9.34 -22.88
N ILE A 125 -5.11 -8.94 -21.95
CA ILE A 125 -4.76 -8.67 -20.56
C ILE A 125 -5.11 -9.89 -19.70
N THR A 126 -4.09 -10.62 -19.22
CA THR A 126 -4.23 -11.82 -18.39
C THR A 126 -3.57 -11.62 -17.02
N VAL A 127 -3.78 -10.45 -16.39
CA VAL A 127 -3.14 -10.08 -15.11
C VAL A 127 -3.85 -10.67 -13.90
N LEU A 128 -5.17 -10.91 -13.99
CA LEU A 128 -5.92 -11.48 -12.86
C LEU A 128 -5.40 -12.85 -12.45
N TYR A 129 -5.45 -13.14 -11.15
CA TYR A 129 -4.92 -14.36 -10.52
C TYR A 129 -3.40 -14.54 -10.62
N THR A 130 -2.67 -13.45 -10.90
CA THR A 130 -1.20 -13.42 -10.90
C THR A 130 -0.66 -12.51 -9.80
N LEU A 131 0.66 -12.58 -9.58
CA LEU A 131 1.36 -11.62 -8.71
C LEU A 131 1.10 -10.17 -9.14
N GLY A 132 0.97 -9.92 -10.46
CA GLY A 132 0.67 -8.59 -10.99
C GLY A 132 -0.65 -8.02 -10.47
N ALA A 133 -1.71 -8.84 -10.36
CA ALA A 133 -2.98 -8.41 -9.78
C ALA A 133 -2.86 -8.05 -8.29
N ILE A 134 -2.11 -8.84 -7.54
CA ILE A 134 -1.85 -8.58 -6.12
C ILE A 134 -1.13 -7.25 -5.95
N LEU A 135 -0.06 -7.03 -6.71
CA LEU A 135 0.71 -5.79 -6.69
C LEU A 135 -0.13 -4.57 -7.09
N LEU A 136 -0.94 -4.71 -8.13
CA LEU A 136 -1.84 -3.66 -8.59
C LEU A 136 -2.86 -3.27 -7.51
N ALA A 137 -3.46 -4.26 -6.85
CA ALA A 137 -4.38 -4.03 -5.74
C ALA A 137 -3.69 -3.35 -4.55
N HIS A 138 -2.48 -3.80 -4.19
CA HIS A 138 -1.71 -3.19 -3.10
C HIS A 138 -1.31 -1.76 -3.41
N VAL A 139 -0.81 -1.47 -4.62
CA VAL A 139 -0.50 -0.10 -5.04
C VAL A 139 -1.74 0.77 -5.00
N PHE A 140 -2.88 0.27 -5.50
CA PHE A 140 -4.14 0.99 -5.48
C PHE A 140 -4.58 1.38 -4.06
N TYR A 141 -4.52 0.46 -3.10
CA TYR A 141 -4.88 0.75 -1.71
C TYR A 141 -3.85 1.63 -1.00
N ASN A 142 -2.58 1.26 -1.11
CA ASN A 142 -1.54 1.80 -0.24
C ASN A 142 -0.98 3.14 -0.71
N THR A 143 -1.17 3.53 -1.98
CA THR A 143 -0.77 4.85 -2.49
C THR A 143 -1.36 5.99 -1.65
N THR A 144 -2.58 5.81 -1.14
CA THR A 144 -3.22 6.78 -0.22
C THR A 144 -2.39 7.03 1.05
N ILE A 145 -1.80 5.97 1.62
CA ILE A 145 -0.96 6.06 2.83
C ILE A 145 0.26 6.95 2.55
N VAL A 146 0.95 6.68 1.44
CA VAL A 146 2.14 7.45 1.04
C VAL A 146 1.78 8.92 0.81
N ILE A 147 0.70 9.21 0.07
CA ILE A 147 0.23 10.57 -0.19
C ILE A 147 -0.06 11.30 1.11
N ARG A 148 -0.72 10.65 2.07
CA ARG A 148 -1.07 11.28 3.35
C ARG A 148 0.13 11.48 4.25
N VAL A 149 0.95 10.46 4.46
CA VAL A 149 2.09 10.52 5.40
C VAL A 149 3.17 11.46 4.87
N VAL A 150 3.65 11.20 3.65
CA VAL A 150 4.75 11.98 3.06
C VAL A 150 4.26 13.36 2.59
N GLY A 151 3.06 13.45 2.01
CA GLY A 151 2.48 14.71 1.58
C GLY A 151 2.26 15.68 2.74
N ASN A 152 1.75 15.21 3.89
CA ASN A 152 1.60 16.04 5.08
C ASN A 152 2.95 16.47 5.66
N ALA A 153 3.96 15.60 5.66
CA ALA A 153 5.31 15.96 6.08
C ALA A 153 5.90 17.05 5.18
N LEU A 154 5.77 16.86 3.87
CA LEU A 154 6.25 17.85 2.88
C LEU A 154 5.53 19.20 2.99
N PHE A 155 4.22 19.19 3.26
CA PHE A 155 3.43 20.41 3.46
C PHE A 155 3.86 21.19 4.70
N ARG A 156 4.34 20.51 5.74
CA ARG A 156 4.81 21.13 7.01
C ARG A 156 6.26 21.60 6.95
N LEU A 157 7.01 21.30 5.89
CA LEU A 157 8.38 21.81 5.76
C LEU A 157 8.36 23.32 5.57
N ASP A 158 9.19 24.02 6.36
CA ASP A 158 9.33 25.48 6.27
C ASP A 158 9.86 25.87 4.88
N PRO A 159 9.13 26.69 4.11
CA PRO A 159 9.58 27.18 2.80
C PRO A 159 10.92 27.91 2.84
N ARG A 160 11.25 28.55 3.97
CA ARG A 160 12.50 29.29 4.17
C ARG A 160 13.74 28.42 3.99
N LEU A 161 13.65 27.11 4.25
CA LEU A 161 14.76 26.18 4.03
C LEU A 161 15.14 26.09 2.55
N ASN A 162 14.15 26.08 1.67
CA ASN A 162 14.37 26.08 0.23
C ASN A 162 14.91 27.44 -0.26
N GLU A 163 14.38 28.54 0.26
CA GLU A 163 14.84 29.91 -0.05
C GLU A 163 16.29 30.10 0.38
N ALA A 164 16.67 29.69 1.57
CA ALA A 164 18.05 29.73 2.05
C ALA A 164 19.00 28.91 1.17
N ALA A 165 18.58 27.70 0.75
CA ALA A 165 19.37 26.89 -0.17
C ALA A 165 19.56 27.57 -1.53
N HIS A 166 18.54 28.24 -2.06
CA HIS A 166 18.62 28.99 -3.31
C HIS A 166 19.53 30.21 -3.17
N LEU A 167 19.50 30.93 -2.05
CA LEU A 167 20.41 32.05 -1.78
C LEU A 167 21.89 31.60 -1.74
N LEU A 168 22.14 30.36 -1.29
CA LEU A 168 23.48 29.75 -1.32
C LEU A 168 23.84 29.16 -2.68
N GLY A 169 23.07 29.43 -3.76
CA GLY A 169 23.36 29.03 -5.13
C GLY A 169 22.91 27.60 -5.48
N ALA A 170 22.13 26.93 -4.61
CA ALA A 170 21.62 25.60 -4.95
C ALA A 170 20.48 25.70 -5.98
N ASN A 171 20.53 24.92 -7.05
CA ASN A 171 19.42 24.77 -7.97
C ASN A 171 18.31 23.90 -7.36
N ARG A 172 17.11 23.90 -7.99
CA ARG A 172 15.93 23.17 -7.50
C ARG A 172 16.20 21.68 -7.23
N TRP A 173 16.96 21.01 -8.10
CA TRP A 173 17.30 19.59 -7.97
C TRP A 173 18.25 19.33 -6.79
N ARG A 174 19.26 20.19 -6.63
CA ARG A 174 20.19 20.14 -5.51
C ARG A 174 19.49 20.40 -4.18
N THR A 175 18.61 21.40 -4.13
CA THR A 175 17.76 21.70 -2.95
C THR A 175 16.87 20.51 -2.61
N PHE A 176 16.24 19.87 -3.61
CA PHE A 176 15.44 18.67 -3.37
C PHE A 176 16.26 17.52 -2.77
N LEU A 177 17.40 17.20 -3.37
CA LEU A 177 18.22 16.05 -2.93
C LEU A 177 18.93 16.30 -1.60
N GLN A 178 19.41 17.52 -1.35
CA GLN A 178 20.26 17.83 -0.20
C GLN A 178 19.49 18.41 1.00
N VAL A 179 18.30 18.97 0.80
CA VAL A 179 17.50 19.56 1.86
C VAL A 179 16.18 18.83 2.02
N THR A 180 15.32 18.83 0.98
CA THR A 180 13.95 18.32 1.08
C THR A 180 13.92 16.81 1.32
N LEU A 181 14.64 16.03 0.53
CA LEU A 181 14.63 14.57 0.63
C LEU A 181 15.20 14.04 1.96
N PRO A 182 16.34 14.55 2.48
CA PRO A 182 16.82 14.13 3.82
C PRO A 182 15.82 14.42 4.93
N LEU A 183 15.15 15.57 4.90
CA LEU A 183 14.13 15.92 5.89
C LEU A 183 12.87 15.04 5.80
N LEU A 184 12.57 14.52 4.62
CA LEU A 184 11.45 13.59 4.39
C LEU A 184 11.78 12.13 4.69
N ARG A 185 13.06 11.74 4.81
CA ARG A 185 13.45 10.34 5.06
C ARG A 185 12.67 9.66 6.18
N PRO A 186 12.48 10.27 7.37
CA PRO A 186 11.71 9.62 8.43
C PRO A 186 10.26 9.32 8.04
N SER A 187 9.62 10.26 7.32
CA SER A 187 8.24 10.11 6.86
C SER A 187 8.11 9.10 5.71
N ILE A 188 9.10 9.06 4.81
CA ILE A 188 9.17 8.04 3.75
C ILE A 188 9.36 6.67 4.36
N PHE A 189 10.25 6.52 5.35
CA PHE A 189 10.47 5.26 6.03
C PHE A 189 9.23 4.80 6.82
N ALA A 190 8.56 5.71 7.51
CA ALA A 190 7.29 5.41 8.19
C ALA A 190 6.21 4.95 7.20
N ALA A 191 6.06 5.63 6.06
CA ALA A 191 5.12 5.23 5.02
C ALA A 191 5.51 3.86 4.42
N ALA A 192 6.80 3.62 4.18
CA ALA A 192 7.31 2.34 3.69
C ALA A 192 6.98 1.18 4.62
N LEU A 193 7.21 1.36 5.94
CA LEU A 193 6.86 0.35 6.95
C LEU A 193 5.35 0.07 7.00
N LEU A 194 4.51 1.13 6.94
CA LEU A 194 3.06 0.97 6.95
C LEU A 194 2.53 0.25 5.70
N VAL A 195 3.21 0.40 4.57
CA VAL A 195 2.84 -0.26 3.32
C VAL A 195 3.36 -1.70 3.26
N PHE A 196 4.49 -1.97 3.92
CA PHE A 196 5.09 -3.29 3.98
C PHE A 196 4.30 -4.26 4.87
N LEU A 197 3.71 -3.75 5.96
CA LEU A 197 2.91 -4.52 6.93
C LEU A 197 1.53 -4.86 6.38
#